data_6e59ee6ea33ae8b73825f64917de1f12
#
_entry.id   6e59ee6ea33ae8b73825f64917de1f12
#
_cell.length_a   1.000
_cell.length_b   1.000
_cell.length_c   1.000
_cell.angle_alpha   90.00
_cell.angle_beta   90.00
_cell.angle_gamma   90.00
#
_symmetry.space_group_name_H-M   'P 1'
#
loop_
_entity.id
_entity.type
_entity.pdbx_description
1 polymer ?
#
loop_
_entity_poly.entity_id
_entity_poly.type
_entity_poly.pdbx_seq_one_letter_code
_entity_poly.pdbx_strand_id
1 'polypeptide(L)'
;HGLYDYGNVSSAHDLALIAKACAENETYMQVANTLSYTLPATNLHQNERTITSTNLMLNPEYPYYRDYIRGMKTGFTTLAGRCYVTFAQKDGHTYGLVVLGSDLDNIYREASEILDWAFASFSDRELVDTETPLTTAPLKKCRSHEEVELYAAAPVSGYGHADDKVTLT
;
A
#
# COMPACT_ATOMS: atom_id res chain seq x y z
N HIS A 1 -5.30 -17.47 -18.72
CA HIS A 1 -6.70 -17.68 -18.32
C HIS A 1 -6.90 -17.75 -16.79
N GLY A 2 -5.83 -17.72 -16.00
CA GLY A 2 -5.87 -17.71 -14.53
C GLY A 2 -6.21 -19.06 -13.86
N LEU A 3 -6.36 -20.13 -14.62
CA LEU A 3 -6.48 -21.49 -14.09
C LEU A 3 -5.10 -22.11 -13.92
N TYR A 4 -5.04 -23.23 -13.20
CA TYR A 4 -3.80 -23.96 -12.98
C TYR A 4 -3.17 -24.41 -14.30
N ASP A 5 -1.87 -24.15 -14.40
CA ASP A 5 -0.97 -24.71 -15.39
C ASP A 5 0.39 -24.91 -14.72
N TYR A 6 1.10 -25.97 -15.04
CA TYR A 6 2.37 -26.32 -14.40
C TYR A 6 3.44 -25.23 -14.57
N GLY A 7 3.41 -24.51 -15.69
CA GLY A 7 4.31 -23.40 -15.98
C GLY A 7 3.85 -22.03 -15.47
N ASN A 8 2.63 -21.94 -14.90
CA ASN A 8 2.07 -20.68 -14.43
C ASN A 8 2.47 -20.42 -12.96
N VAL A 9 3.69 -19.97 -12.78
CA VAL A 9 4.28 -19.67 -11.47
C VAL A 9 4.67 -18.20 -11.38
N SER A 10 4.62 -17.62 -10.18
CA SER A 10 5.02 -16.25 -9.91
C SER A 10 5.55 -16.11 -8.48
N SER A 11 6.07 -14.94 -8.15
CA SER A 11 6.49 -14.56 -6.81
C SER A 11 5.68 -13.36 -6.30
N ALA A 12 5.72 -13.11 -4.99
CA ALA A 12 5.10 -11.92 -4.41
C ALA A 12 5.70 -10.63 -4.99
N HIS A 13 7.01 -10.63 -5.27
CA HIS A 13 7.70 -9.50 -5.88
C HIS A 13 7.18 -9.23 -7.31
N ASP A 14 7.09 -10.25 -8.16
CA ASP A 14 6.61 -10.08 -9.53
C ASP A 14 5.16 -9.61 -9.57
N LEU A 15 4.32 -10.19 -8.70
CA LEU A 15 2.92 -9.75 -8.57
C LEU A 15 2.81 -8.31 -8.06
N ALA A 16 3.70 -7.86 -7.19
CA ALA A 16 3.74 -6.47 -6.75
C ALA A 16 4.09 -5.52 -7.90
N LEU A 17 5.05 -5.89 -8.76
CA LEU A 17 5.39 -5.10 -9.96
C LEU A 17 4.21 -5.03 -10.95
N ILE A 18 3.55 -6.15 -11.21
CA ILE A 18 2.34 -6.21 -12.05
C ILE A 18 1.23 -5.36 -11.44
N ALA A 19 0.99 -5.49 -10.15
CA ALA A 19 -0.02 -4.73 -9.44
C ALA A 19 0.23 -3.22 -9.52
N LYS A 20 1.49 -2.79 -9.36
CA LYS A 20 1.87 -1.39 -9.51
C LYS A 20 1.52 -0.85 -10.91
N ALA A 21 1.86 -1.59 -11.97
CA ALA A 21 1.51 -1.21 -13.34
C ALA A 21 -0.03 -1.16 -13.55
N CYS A 22 -0.78 -2.08 -12.94
CA CYS A 22 -2.25 -2.05 -12.97
C CYS A 22 -2.82 -0.85 -12.23
N ALA A 23 -2.22 -0.44 -11.11
CA ALA A 23 -2.68 0.71 -10.32
C ALA A 23 -2.54 2.05 -11.05
N GLU A 24 -1.63 2.14 -12.01
CA GLU A 24 -1.45 3.31 -12.88
C GLU A 24 -2.55 3.42 -13.96
N ASN A 25 -3.37 2.38 -14.13
CA ASN A 25 -4.47 2.36 -15.10
C ASN A 25 -5.81 2.67 -14.41
N GLU A 26 -6.33 3.87 -14.65
CA GLU A 26 -7.58 4.35 -14.04
C GLU A 26 -8.79 3.45 -14.36
N THR A 27 -8.91 2.98 -15.60
CA THR A 27 -10.02 2.09 -15.99
C THR A 27 -9.96 0.76 -15.26
N TYR A 28 -8.76 0.19 -15.13
CA TYR A 28 -8.55 -1.03 -14.34
C TYR A 28 -8.96 -0.81 -12.89
N MET A 29 -8.49 0.27 -12.27
CA MET A 29 -8.79 0.58 -10.88
C MET A 29 -10.27 0.85 -10.63
N GLN A 30 -10.95 1.52 -11.56
CA GLN A 30 -12.40 1.72 -11.50
C GLN A 30 -13.14 0.37 -11.47
N VAL A 31 -12.79 -0.55 -12.36
CA VAL A 31 -13.39 -1.90 -12.40
C VAL A 31 -13.03 -2.69 -11.15
N ALA A 32 -11.76 -2.70 -10.73
CA ALA A 32 -11.27 -3.45 -9.59
C ALA A 32 -11.85 -2.98 -8.25
N ASN A 33 -12.22 -1.70 -8.13
CA ASN A 33 -12.89 -1.11 -6.96
C ASN A 33 -14.41 -1.29 -6.96
N THR A 34 -15.00 -1.82 -8.03
CA THR A 34 -16.45 -2.00 -8.12
C THR A 34 -16.86 -3.26 -7.35
N LEU A 35 -17.60 -3.08 -6.26
CA LEU A 35 -18.12 -4.20 -5.46
C LEU A 35 -19.13 -5.03 -6.23
N SER A 36 -20.05 -4.36 -6.95
CA SER A 36 -21.13 -5.03 -7.67
C SER A 36 -21.50 -4.23 -8.92
N TYR A 37 -21.79 -4.93 -10.00
CA TYR A 37 -22.22 -4.34 -11.26
C TYR A 37 -23.34 -5.17 -11.90
N THR A 38 -24.44 -4.53 -12.28
CA THR A 38 -25.54 -5.17 -12.97
C THR A 38 -25.41 -5.01 -14.46
N LEU A 39 -25.18 -6.11 -15.15
CA LEU A 39 -25.19 -6.21 -16.61
C LEU A 39 -26.63 -6.18 -17.12
N PRO A 40 -27.01 -5.28 -18.01
CA PRO A 40 -28.35 -5.27 -18.58
C PRO A 40 -28.63 -6.51 -19.41
N ALA A 41 -29.92 -6.75 -19.67
CA ALA A 41 -30.34 -7.79 -20.60
C ALA A 41 -29.75 -7.55 -22.00
N THR A 42 -29.46 -8.64 -22.72
CA THR A 42 -28.94 -8.64 -24.07
C THR A 42 -29.77 -9.58 -24.96
N ASN A 43 -29.50 -9.60 -26.25
CA ASN A 43 -30.13 -10.54 -27.16
C ASN A 43 -29.83 -12.02 -26.88
N LEU A 44 -28.69 -12.29 -26.19
CA LEU A 44 -28.29 -13.65 -25.78
C LEU A 44 -28.71 -13.99 -24.33
N HIS A 45 -28.92 -12.98 -23.49
CA HIS A 45 -29.33 -13.12 -22.09
C HIS A 45 -30.48 -12.15 -21.83
N GLN A 46 -31.69 -12.69 -21.76
CA GLN A 46 -32.92 -11.89 -21.62
C GLN A 46 -33.11 -11.29 -20.22
N ASN A 47 -32.37 -11.77 -19.23
CA ASN A 47 -32.43 -11.27 -17.86
C ASN A 47 -31.17 -10.50 -17.51
N GLU A 48 -31.32 -9.48 -16.65
CA GLU A 48 -30.20 -8.81 -15.99
C GLU A 48 -29.38 -9.80 -15.17
N ARG A 49 -28.08 -9.53 -15.05
CA ARG A 49 -27.14 -10.34 -14.25
C ARG A 49 -26.26 -9.43 -13.40
N THR A 50 -26.29 -9.64 -12.10
CA THR A 50 -25.40 -8.93 -11.20
C THR A 50 -24.11 -9.74 -11.01
N ILE A 51 -22.97 -9.07 -11.25
CA ILE A 51 -21.63 -9.60 -10.96
C ILE A 51 -21.16 -8.92 -9.69
N THR A 52 -20.67 -9.71 -8.72
CA THR A 52 -20.13 -9.21 -7.45
C THR A 52 -18.64 -9.53 -7.40
N SER A 53 -17.86 -8.59 -6.89
CA SER A 53 -16.43 -8.78 -6.65
C SER A 53 -16.18 -9.90 -5.66
N THR A 54 -15.15 -10.70 -5.91
CA THR A 54 -14.67 -11.72 -4.96
C THR A 54 -13.78 -11.11 -3.88
N ASN A 55 -13.46 -9.83 -3.97
CA ASN A 55 -12.72 -9.11 -2.94
C ASN A 55 -13.66 -8.66 -1.82
N LEU A 56 -13.76 -9.48 -0.78
CA LEU A 56 -14.66 -9.22 0.34
C LEU A 56 -14.27 -7.99 1.17
N MET A 57 -13.02 -7.54 1.13
CA MET A 57 -12.59 -6.32 1.83
C MET A 57 -13.17 -5.03 1.24
N LEU A 58 -13.81 -5.10 0.07
CA LEU A 58 -14.59 -3.98 -0.49
C LEU A 58 -16.03 -3.93 0.05
N ASN A 59 -16.51 -4.99 0.70
CA ASN A 59 -17.87 -5.07 1.20
C ASN A 59 -17.96 -4.49 2.62
N PRO A 60 -18.70 -3.37 2.86
CA PRO A 60 -18.84 -2.77 4.19
C PRO A 60 -19.44 -3.69 5.26
N GLU A 61 -20.17 -4.74 4.86
CA GLU A 61 -20.77 -5.70 5.80
C GLU A 61 -19.80 -6.80 6.21
N TYR A 62 -18.61 -6.85 5.61
CA TYR A 62 -17.62 -7.90 5.90
C TYR A 62 -16.72 -7.51 7.10
N PRO A 63 -16.40 -8.43 8.03
CA PRO A 63 -15.66 -8.13 9.26
C PRO A 63 -14.29 -7.48 9.03
N TYR A 64 -13.65 -7.80 7.91
CA TYR A 64 -12.33 -7.26 7.55
C TYR A 64 -12.39 -6.12 6.55
N TYR A 65 -13.58 -5.54 6.31
CA TYR A 65 -13.70 -4.33 5.50
C TYR A 65 -12.80 -3.21 6.01
N ARG A 66 -12.17 -2.50 5.08
CA ARG A 66 -11.46 -1.26 5.35
C ARG A 66 -11.76 -0.25 4.25
N ASP A 67 -12.16 0.94 4.61
CA ASP A 67 -12.52 2.02 3.68
C ASP A 67 -11.34 2.53 2.86
N TYR A 68 -10.12 2.24 3.30
CA TYR A 68 -8.88 2.57 2.60
C TYR A 68 -8.48 1.54 1.53
N ILE A 69 -9.17 0.41 1.38
CA ILE A 69 -8.85 -0.61 0.35
C ILE A 69 -9.17 -0.09 -1.06
N ARG A 70 -8.27 -0.39 -2.00
CA ARG A 70 -8.38 -0.03 -3.42
C ARG A 70 -8.12 -1.25 -4.31
N GLY A 71 -9.20 -1.98 -4.66
CA GLY A 71 -9.11 -3.18 -5.49
C GLY A 71 -8.31 -4.26 -4.77
N MET A 72 -7.69 -5.20 -5.35
CA MET A 72 -7.51 -5.54 -6.77
C MET A 72 -8.10 -6.92 -7.08
N LYS A 73 -7.31 -8.00 -6.82
CA LYS A 73 -7.66 -9.35 -7.30
C LYS A 73 -7.41 -10.43 -6.25
N THR A 74 -8.37 -11.33 -6.14
CA THR A 74 -8.24 -12.59 -5.41
C THR A 74 -7.97 -13.74 -6.35
N GLY A 75 -7.35 -14.80 -5.85
CA GLY A 75 -7.14 -16.04 -6.59
C GLY A 75 -7.19 -17.25 -5.69
N PHE A 76 -7.57 -18.38 -6.26
CA PHE A 76 -7.53 -19.66 -5.58
C PHE A 76 -7.31 -20.82 -6.56
N THR A 77 -6.37 -21.67 -6.26
CA THR A 77 -6.29 -23.05 -6.76
C THR A 77 -5.86 -23.95 -5.61
N THR A 78 -6.14 -25.25 -5.69
CA THR A 78 -5.78 -26.20 -4.63
C THR A 78 -4.28 -26.20 -4.31
N LEU A 79 -3.42 -25.95 -5.30
CA LEU A 79 -1.97 -25.93 -5.12
C LEU A 79 -1.44 -24.58 -4.68
N ALA A 80 -2.03 -23.47 -5.16
CA ALA A 80 -1.59 -22.12 -4.80
C ALA A 80 -2.14 -21.63 -3.46
N GLY A 81 -3.20 -22.27 -2.92
CA GLY A 81 -3.93 -21.73 -1.79
C GLY A 81 -4.71 -20.46 -2.16
N ARG A 82 -5.11 -19.69 -1.18
CA ARG A 82 -5.73 -18.38 -1.36
C ARG A 82 -4.64 -17.34 -1.61
N CYS A 83 -4.85 -16.53 -2.62
CA CYS A 83 -3.95 -15.44 -2.99
C CYS A 83 -4.74 -14.13 -3.07
N TYR A 84 -4.12 -13.04 -2.63
CA TYR A 84 -4.74 -11.73 -2.64
C TYR A 84 -3.72 -10.65 -2.96
N VAL A 85 -4.09 -9.78 -3.88
CA VAL A 85 -3.33 -8.58 -4.21
C VAL A 85 -4.26 -7.38 -4.02
N THR A 86 -3.82 -6.38 -3.30
CA THR A 86 -4.58 -5.16 -3.06
C THR A 86 -3.68 -3.93 -2.94
N PHE A 87 -4.27 -2.76 -3.15
CA PHE A 87 -3.73 -1.50 -2.68
C PHE A 87 -4.58 -0.96 -1.54
N ALA A 88 -3.94 -0.17 -0.69
CA ALA A 88 -4.57 0.55 0.41
C ALA A 88 -4.10 2.00 0.37
N GLN A 89 -5.04 2.95 0.42
CA GLN A 89 -4.72 4.37 0.36
C GLN A 89 -5.39 5.10 1.50
N LYS A 90 -4.58 5.76 2.33
CA LYS A 90 -5.03 6.54 3.49
C LYS A 90 -4.04 7.67 3.76
N ASP A 91 -4.56 8.85 4.12
CA ASP A 91 -3.78 10.02 4.55
C ASP A 91 -2.65 10.42 3.57
N GLY A 92 -2.90 10.28 2.26
CA GLY A 92 -1.93 10.58 1.21
C GLY A 92 -0.92 9.47 0.90
N HIS A 93 -0.86 8.41 1.70
CA HIS A 93 0.04 7.28 1.52
C HIS A 93 -0.64 6.10 0.87
N THR A 94 0.11 5.35 0.07
CA THR A 94 -0.38 4.17 -0.64
C THR A 94 0.54 2.98 -0.41
N TYR A 95 -0.04 1.87 0.07
CA TYR A 95 0.65 0.59 0.20
C TYR A 95 0.09 -0.42 -0.79
N GLY A 96 0.98 -1.24 -1.35
CA GLY A 96 0.61 -2.45 -2.06
C GLY A 96 0.86 -3.68 -1.19
N LEU A 97 -0.08 -4.63 -1.18
CA LEU A 97 0.03 -5.88 -0.44
C LEU A 97 -0.19 -7.07 -1.38
N VAL A 98 0.68 -8.06 -1.25
CA VAL A 98 0.56 -9.36 -1.92
C VAL A 98 0.62 -10.45 -0.86
N VAL A 99 -0.44 -11.25 -0.76
CA VAL A 99 -0.52 -12.43 0.09
C VAL A 99 -0.64 -13.65 -0.82
N LEU A 100 0.22 -14.65 -0.63
CA LEU A 100 0.24 -15.90 -1.39
C LEU A 100 0.17 -17.10 -0.45
N GLY A 101 -0.54 -18.14 -0.86
CA GLY A 101 -0.55 -19.42 -0.15
C GLY A 101 -1.30 -19.42 1.19
N SER A 102 -2.17 -18.46 1.43
CA SER A 102 -3.02 -18.41 2.62
C SER A 102 -4.24 -19.32 2.49
N ASP A 103 -5.09 -19.35 3.50
CA ASP A 103 -6.38 -20.06 3.51
C ASP A 103 -7.57 -19.06 3.53
N LEU A 104 -8.79 -19.60 3.48
CA LEU A 104 -9.99 -18.78 3.41
C LEU A 104 -10.25 -17.98 4.69
N ASP A 105 -9.93 -18.54 5.84
CA ASP A 105 -10.26 -17.96 7.14
C ASP A 105 -9.26 -16.86 7.53
N ASN A 106 -8.04 -16.95 7.01
CA ASN A 106 -6.95 -16.07 7.39
C ASN A 106 -6.63 -14.97 6.39
N ILE A 107 -6.79 -15.17 5.09
CA ILE A 107 -6.28 -14.26 4.05
C ILE A 107 -6.68 -12.79 4.25
N TYR A 108 -7.93 -12.52 4.59
CA TYR A 108 -8.41 -11.15 4.80
C TYR A 108 -8.06 -10.60 6.18
N ARG A 109 -7.98 -11.48 7.20
CA ARG A 109 -7.49 -11.11 8.52
C ARG A 109 -6.02 -10.69 8.43
N GLU A 110 -5.18 -11.51 7.82
CA GLU A 110 -3.75 -11.22 7.61
C GLU A 110 -3.56 -9.93 6.81
N ALA A 111 -4.32 -9.74 5.72
CA ALA A 111 -4.25 -8.54 4.91
C ALA A 111 -4.64 -7.29 5.71
N SER A 112 -5.71 -7.34 6.52
CA SER A 112 -6.14 -6.21 7.34
C SER A 112 -5.13 -5.87 8.43
N GLU A 113 -4.60 -6.88 9.14
CA GLU A 113 -3.62 -6.70 10.20
C GLU A 113 -2.31 -6.08 9.69
N ILE A 114 -1.80 -6.56 8.55
CA ILE A 114 -0.57 -6.03 7.95
C ILE A 114 -0.77 -4.58 7.48
N LEU A 115 -1.89 -4.26 6.85
CA LEU A 115 -2.17 -2.91 6.36
C LEU A 115 -2.46 -1.94 7.53
N ASP A 116 -3.21 -2.36 8.54
CA ASP A 116 -3.44 -1.58 9.76
C ASP A 116 -2.10 -1.28 10.46
N TRP A 117 -1.21 -2.28 10.57
CA TRP A 117 0.14 -2.10 11.10
C TRP A 117 0.96 -1.11 10.27
N ALA A 118 0.94 -1.23 8.94
CA ALA A 118 1.70 -0.33 8.08
C ALA A 118 1.26 1.13 8.24
N PHE A 119 -0.05 1.41 8.25
CA PHE A 119 -0.55 2.76 8.48
C PHE A 119 -0.34 3.28 9.90
N ALA A 120 -0.21 2.40 10.88
CA ALA A 120 0.09 2.80 12.27
C ALA A 120 1.58 3.04 12.52
N SER A 121 2.46 2.36 11.77
CA SER A 121 3.90 2.33 12.05
C SER A 121 4.70 3.35 11.23
N PHE A 122 4.18 3.75 10.08
CA PHE A 122 4.88 4.68 9.17
C PHE A 122 4.10 6.00 9.06
N SER A 123 4.83 7.10 9.11
CA SER A 123 4.26 8.45 8.99
C SER A 123 5.28 9.44 8.43
N ASP A 124 4.79 10.60 7.99
CA ASP A 124 5.65 11.76 7.74
C ASP A 124 6.23 12.24 9.06
N ARG A 125 7.53 12.46 9.10
CA ARG A 125 8.28 12.89 10.27
C ARG A 125 9.16 14.06 9.90
N GLU A 126 9.23 15.06 10.79
CA GLU A 126 10.29 16.05 10.73
C GLU A 126 11.59 15.39 11.20
N LEU A 127 12.58 15.36 10.32
CA LEU A 127 13.87 14.71 10.55
C LEU A 127 14.92 15.72 11.03
N VAL A 128 14.78 16.97 10.60
CA VAL A 128 15.64 18.09 10.97
C VAL A 128 14.76 19.31 11.12
N ASP A 129 14.80 19.95 12.30
CA ASP A 129 14.20 21.24 12.54
C ASP A 129 15.19 22.40 12.25
N THR A 130 14.72 23.62 12.34
CA THR A 130 15.55 24.82 12.14
C THR A 130 16.07 25.44 13.45
N GLU A 131 15.75 24.87 14.59
CA GLU A 131 16.04 25.38 15.92
C GLU A 131 17.18 24.64 16.62
N THR A 132 17.41 23.39 16.23
CA THR A 132 18.47 22.54 16.78
C THR A 132 19.74 22.69 15.96
N PRO A 133 20.88 23.00 16.56
CA PRO A 133 22.14 23.11 15.82
C PRO A 133 22.58 21.75 15.31
N LEU A 134 22.92 21.67 14.03
CA LEU A 134 23.39 20.46 13.36
C LEU A 134 24.86 20.17 13.64
N THR A 135 25.67 21.21 13.73
CA THR A 135 27.11 21.14 13.94
C THR A 135 27.66 22.53 14.31
N THR A 136 28.94 22.59 14.61
CA THR A 136 29.66 23.87 14.78
C THR A 136 30.70 24.03 13.69
N ALA A 137 31.04 25.29 13.37
CA ALA A 137 32.13 25.64 12.45
C ALA A 137 33.06 26.63 13.12
N PRO A 138 34.41 26.51 12.94
CA PRO A 138 35.39 27.39 13.52
C PRO A 138 35.35 28.76 12.84
N LEU A 139 35.38 29.84 13.65
CA LEU A 139 35.44 31.20 13.18
C LEU A 139 36.90 31.66 13.09
N LYS A 140 37.31 32.14 11.90
CA LYS A 140 38.63 32.78 11.71
C LYS A 140 38.52 34.30 11.88
N LYS A 141 39.46 34.86 12.63
CA LYS A 141 39.56 36.33 12.87
C LYS A 141 38.39 36.93 13.66
N CYS A 142 37.65 36.13 14.42
CA CYS A 142 36.70 36.64 15.39
C CYS A 142 37.37 36.84 16.76
N ARG A 143 37.08 37.96 17.46
CA ARG A 143 37.67 38.27 18.77
C ARG A 143 36.82 37.79 19.94
N SER A 144 35.55 37.47 19.71
CA SER A 144 34.56 37.16 20.74
C SER A 144 34.13 35.71 20.82
N HIS A 145 34.26 34.97 19.70
CA HIS A 145 33.83 33.58 19.61
C HIS A 145 34.80 32.76 18.75
N GLU A 146 35.04 31.51 19.11
CA GLU A 146 35.93 30.61 18.38
C GLU A 146 35.15 29.75 17.38
N GLU A 147 33.86 29.49 17.65
CA GLU A 147 32.99 28.68 16.84
C GLU A 147 31.61 29.34 16.65
N VAL A 148 30.89 28.93 15.62
CA VAL A 148 29.48 29.27 15.33
C VAL A 148 28.68 28.00 15.14
N GLU A 149 27.50 27.98 15.74
CA GLU A 149 26.52 26.91 15.52
C GLU A 149 25.88 27.05 14.14
N LEU A 150 25.74 25.95 13.44
CA LEU A 150 25.11 25.87 12.14
C LEU A 150 23.75 25.14 12.25
N TYR A 151 22.74 25.76 11.73
CA TYR A 151 21.36 25.28 11.72
C TYR A 151 20.91 24.95 10.32
N ALA A 152 19.89 24.10 10.19
CA ALA A 152 19.25 23.87 8.90
C ALA A 152 18.58 25.16 8.41
N ALA A 153 18.70 25.47 7.12
CA ALA A 153 18.04 26.63 6.52
C ALA A 153 16.53 26.45 6.35
N ALA A 154 16.07 25.20 6.34
CA ALA A 154 14.66 24.81 6.27
C ALA A 154 14.48 23.45 6.96
N PRO A 155 13.28 23.13 7.49
CA PRO A 155 13.02 21.82 8.04
C PRO A 155 13.10 20.75 6.94
N VAL A 156 13.54 19.55 7.30
CA VAL A 156 13.60 18.39 6.41
C VAL A 156 12.64 17.34 6.94
N SER A 157 11.68 16.95 6.12
CA SER A 157 10.75 15.87 6.44
C SER A 157 11.00 14.64 5.58
N GLY A 158 10.67 13.46 6.11
CA GLY A 158 10.75 12.19 5.41
C GLY A 158 9.71 11.22 5.92
N TYR A 159 9.36 10.26 5.09
CA TYR A 159 8.44 9.19 5.45
C TYR A 159 9.22 7.99 5.96
N GLY A 160 8.86 7.47 7.13
CA GLY A 160 9.58 6.35 7.75
C GLY A 160 8.89 5.78 8.98
N HIS A 161 9.45 4.68 9.49
CA HIS A 161 9.02 4.05 10.74
C HIS A 161 9.43 4.92 11.95
N ALA A 162 8.64 4.85 13.03
CA ALA A 162 8.90 5.62 14.25
C ALA A 162 10.29 5.36 14.84
N ASP A 163 10.81 4.14 14.70
CA ASP A 163 12.11 3.72 15.25
C ASP A 163 13.29 3.92 14.30
N ASP A 164 13.07 4.43 13.07
CA ASP A 164 14.14 4.66 12.10
C ASP A 164 15.13 5.71 12.64
N LYS A 165 16.41 5.37 12.55
CA LYS A 165 17.50 6.29 12.90
C LYS A 165 17.86 7.13 11.69
N VAL A 166 17.88 8.44 11.88
CA VAL A 166 18.31 9.39 10.86
C VAL A 166 19.80 9.69 11.06
N THR A 167 20.57 9.59 9.98
CA THR A 167 21.98 10.00 9.97
C THR A 167 22.15 11.09 8.93
N LEU A 168 22.67 12.21 9.36
CA LEU A 168 23.07 13.32 8.48
C LEU A 168 24.50 13.09 8.02
N THR A 169 24.74 13.07 6.72
CA THR A 169 26.05 12.89 6.11
C THR A 169 26.40 14.06 5.20
#